data_fa0fd8e92c8efadd61e72099a22cf543
#
_entry.id   fa0fd8e92c8efadd61e72099a22cf543
#
_cell.length_a   1.000
_cell.length_b   1.000
_cell.length_c   1.000
_cell.angle_alpha   90.00
_cell.angle_beta   90.00
_cell.angle_gamma   90.00
#
_symmetry.space_group_name_H-M   'P 1'
#
loop_
_entity.id
_entity.type
_entity.pdbx_description
1 polymer ?
#
loop_
_entity_poly.entity_id
_entity_poly.type
_entity_poly.pdbx_seq_one_letter_code
_entity_poly.pdbx_strand_id
1 'polypeptide(L)'
;MNALKKKVETAILEGLAKDGFKKKGEGTCIRILYENIVQMIGFQFKSHIRGTTTLRMTTGLLYKDIGEIEFQIRGYSRWKYCQPMIGFDVIHVMPDNTRSSWDFSIDDTDIIFEEKIKTVLAAISSYIFPYLERNSTYENLIYELDTNFFWGVGSNLIPMYYYMKGNKEEAFRYIEKAISRMESKIPEEELGEYNKTYRTNLGNDICPLLNCRNLHCYLIFVEQFKAFLNSK
;
A
#
# COMPACT_ATOMS: atom_id res chain seq x y z
N MET A 1 9.81 -15.40 -18.21
CA MET A 1 10.60 -14.79 -17.09
C MET A 1 12.07 -15.13 -17.28
N ASN A 2 12.99 -14.16 -17.12
CA ASN A 2 14.44 -14.40 -17.23
C ASN A 2 14.88 -15.43 -16.15
N ALA A 3 15.74 -16.40 -16.49
CA ALA A 3 16.21 -17.47 -15.60
C ALA A 3 16.81 -16.93 -14.29
N LEU A 4 17.60 -15.85 -14.36
CA LEU A 4 18.19 -15.20 -13.19
C LEU A 4 17.11 -14.67 -12.23
N LYS A 5 16.09 -13.98 -12.73
CA LYS A 5 14.97 -13.50 -11.89
C LYS A 5 14.28 -14.65 -11.17
N LYS A 6 14.05 -15.76 -11.87
CA LYS A 6 13.43 -16.95 -11.28
C LYS A 6 14.31 -17.55 -10.20
N LYS A 7 15.63 -17.65 -10.44
CA LYS A 7 16.62 -18.15 -9.45
C LYS A 7 16.58 -17.29 -8.17
N VAL A 8 16.62 -15.96 -8.31
CA VAL A 8 16.57 -15.01 -7.18
C VAL A 8 15.23 -15.11 -6.43
N GLU A 9 14.09 -15.05 -7.14
CA GLU A 9 12.78 -15.16 -6.53
C GLU A 9 12.62 -16.47 -5.75
N THR A 10 13.04 -17.60 -6.34
CA THR A 10 12.97 -18.92 -5.69
C THR A 10 13.77 -18.96 -4.41
N ALA A 11 15.03 -18.50 -4.44
CA ALA A 11 15.91 -18.51 -3.26
C ALA A 11 15.35 -17.64 -2.11
N ILE A 12 14.77 -16.47 -2.43
CA ILE A 12 14.13 -15.63 -1.41
C ILE A 12 12.90 -16.32 -0.84
N LEU A 13 12.04 -16.91 -1.69
CA LEU A 13 10.83 -17.60 -1.24
C LEU A 13 11.15 -18.81 -0.34
N GLU A 14 12.19 -19.57 -0.65
CA GLU A 14 12.67 -20.67 0.19
C GLU A 14 13.12 -20.16 1.56
N GLY A 15 13.86 -19.04 1.60
CA GLY A 15 14.25 -18.39 2.85
C GLY A 15 13.08 -17.90 3.69
N LEU A 16 12.00 -17.41 3.06
CA LEU A 16 10.80 -16.89 3.72
C LEU A 16 9.77 -17.96 4.10
N ALA A 17 9.89 -19.16 3.56
CA ALA A 17 8.94 -20.25 3.80
C ALA A 17 8.83 -20.62 5.29
N LYS A 18 9.94 -20.58 6.03
CA LYS A 18 9.99 -20.81 7.49
C LYS A 18 9.20 -19.78 8.28
N ASP A 19 9.06 -18.56 7.75
CA ASP A 19 8.32 -17.46 8.36
C ASP A 19 6.83 -17.46 7.91
N GLY A 20 6.39 -18.51 7.21
CA GLY A 20 5.01 -18.72 6.80
C GLY A 20 4.60 -17.98 5.52
N PHE A 21 5.54 -17.35 4.82
CA PHE A 21 5.25 -16.73 3.53
C PHE A 21 5.12 -17.77 2.42
N LYS A 22 4.13 -17.58 1.55
CA LYS A 22 3.86 -18.43 0.39
C LYS A 22 3.77 -17.56 -0.87
N LYS A 23 4.23 -18.11 -1.99
CA LYS A 23 4.08 -17.47 -3.30
C LYS A 23 2.59 -17.26 -3.62
N LYS A 24 2.22 -16.04 -4.02
CA LYS A 24 0.85 -15.71 -4.45
C LYS A 24 0.72 -15.51 -5.95
N GLY A 25 1.78 -15.09 -6.60
CA GLY A 25 1.85 -14.81 -8.02
C GLY A 25 3.28 -14.52 -8.44
N GLU A 26 3.50 -14.01 -9.64
CA GLU A 26 4.82 -13.56 -10.07
C GLU A 26 5.25 -12.35 -9.25
N GLY A 27 6.44 -12.40 -8.66
CA GLY A 27 7.00 -11.31 -7.89
C GLY A 27 6.26 -10.98 -6.59
N THR A 28 5.44 -11.88 -6.03
CA THR A 28 4.70 -11.57 -4.80
C THR A 28 4.59 -12.80 -3.90
N CYS A 29 4.89 -12.62 -2.63
CA CYS A 29 4.58 -13.59 -1.57
C CYS A 29 3.70 -12.95 -0.48
N ILE A 30 2.94 -13.81 0.20
CA ILE A 30 2.01 -13.41 1.24
C ILE A 30 2.13 -14.32 2.46
N ARG A 31 1.83 -13.73 3.63
CA ARG A 31 1.57 -14.45 4.89
C ARG A 31 0.20 -14.01 5.41
N ILE A 32 -0.67 -14.96 5.70
CA ILE A 32 -2.00 -14.67 6.25
C ILE A 32 -1.90 -14.74 7.76
N LEU A 33 -2.26 -13.63 8.42
CA LEU A 33 -2.41 -13.53 9.86
C LEU A 33 -3.90 -13.40 10.19
N TYR A 34 -4.38 -14.18 11.17
CA TYR A 34 -5.75 -14.04 11.71
C TYR A 34 -6.80 -13.89 10.59
N GLU A 35 -7.05 -14.83 9.77
CA GLU A 35 -8.03 -14.87 8.68
C GLU A 35 -8.24 -13.58 7.85
N ASN A 36 -8.11 -12.39 8.46
CA ASN A 36 -8.46 -11.09 7.89
C ASN A 36 -7.27 -10.22 7.46
N ILE A 37 -6.05 -10.48 7.97
CA ILE A 37 -4.89 -9.65 7.68
C ILE A 37 -3.92 -10.44 6.80
N VAL A 38 -3.56 -9.86 5.66
CA VAL A 38 -2.58 -10.43 4.74
C VAL A 38 -1.37 -9.51 4.68
N GLN A 39 -0.22 -10.03 5.07
CA GLN A 39 1.08 -9.40 4.88
C GLN A 39 1.62 -9.74 3.51
N MET A 40 2.18 -8.76 2.81
CA MET A 40 2.65 -8.91 1.43
C MET A 40 4.08 -8.40 1.30
N ILE A 41 4.90 -9.12 0.54
CA ILE A 41 6.21 -8.66 0.07
C ILE A 41 6.22 -8.84 -1.44
N GLY A 42 6.47 -7.74 -2.15
CA GLY A 42 6.58 -7.72 -3.60
C GLY A 42 8.04 -7.63 -4.05
N PHE A 43 8.38 -8.31 -5.13
CA PHE A 43 9.69 -8.32 -5.76
C PHE A 43 9.60 -7.67 -7.13
N GLN A 44 10.26 -6.55 -7.30
CA GLN A 44 10.35 -5.84 -8.57
C GLN A 44 11.75 -6.02 -9.16
N PHE A 45 11.82 -6.56 -10.37
CA PHE A 45 13.06 -6.83 -11.05
C PHE A 45 13.24 -5.91 -12.24
N LYS A 46 14.36 -5.15 -12.27
CA LYS A 46 14.80 -4.37 -13.42
C LYS A 46 16.00 -5.07 -14.07
N SER A 47 15.80 -5.56 -15.29
CA SER A 47 16.92 -6.15 -16.07
C SER A 47 17.75 -5.07 -16.72
N HIS A 48 19.04 -5.29 -16.76
CA HIS A 48 20.02 -4.43 -17.41
C HIS A 48 20.76 -5.18 -18.53
N ILE A 49 21.42 -4.41 -19.36
CA ILE A 49 22.37 -4.92 -20.35
C ILE A 49 23.50 -5.68 -19.61
N ARG A 50 24.07 -6.72 -20.19
CA ARG A 50 25.14 -7.57 -19.61
C ARG A 50 24.68 -8.59 -18.56
N GLY A 51 23.42 -9.04 -18.59
CA GLY A 51 23.02 -10.17 -17.76
C GLY A 51 22.87 -9.85 -16.27
N THR A 52 22.76 -8.58 -15.91
CA THR A 52 22.48 -8.16 -14.54
C THR A 52 21.00 -7.86 -14.33
N THR A 53 20.54 -7.99 -13.09
CA THR A 53 19.19 -7.60 -12.67
C THR A 53 19.22 -6.97 -11.29
N THR A 54 18.53 -5.85 -11.14
CA THR A 54 18.33 -5.18 -9.84
C THR A 54 17.02 -5.63 -9.25
N LEU A 55 17.04 -6.13 -8.02
CA LEU A 55 15.89 -6.39 -7.19
C LEU A 55 15.57 -5.15 -6.36
N ARG A 56 14.31 -4.70 -6.38
CA ARG A 56 13.69 -3.83 -5.39
C ARG A 56 12.54 -4.56 -4.73
N MET A 57 12.25 -4.20 -3.51
CA MET A 57 11.14 -4.80 -2.77
C MET A 57 10.10 -3.75 -2.41
N THR A 58 8.86 -4.19 -2.39
CA THR A 58 7.73 -3.46 -1.81
C THR A 58 7.18 -4.27 -0.67
N THR A 59 6.57 -3.62 0.30
CA THR A 59 5.87 -4.28 1.40
C THR A 59 4.49 -3.69 1.56
N GLY A 60 3.57 -4.43 2.16
CA GLY A 60 2.24 -3.92 2.39
C GLY A 60 1.34 -4.85 3.18
N LEU A 61 0.21 -4.31 3.56
CA LEU A 61 -0.84 -4.97 4.34
C LEU A 61 -2.18 -4.87 3.62
N LEU A 62 -2.93 -5.96 3.67
CA LEU A 62 -4.30 -6.03 3.21
C LEU A 62 -5.18 -6.47 4.38
N TYR A 63 -6.21 -5.67 4.67
CA TYR A 63 -7.27 -5.96 5.62
C TYR A 63 -8.50 -6.36 4.84
N LYS A 64 -8.84 -7.65 4.82
CA LYS A 64 -9.87 -8.21 3.94
C LYS A 64 -11.26 -7.62 4.18
N ASP A 65 -11.63 -7.44 5.44
CA ASP A 65 -12.93 -6.89 5.84
C ASP A 65 -13.10 -5.41 5.44
N ILE A 66 -12.07 -4.57 5.63
CA ILE A 66 -12.09 -3.20 5.10
C ILE A 66 -12.13 -3.23 3.57
N GLY A 67 -11.37 -4.14 2.94
CA GLY A 67 -11.36 -4.34 1.50
C GLY A 67 -12.74 -4.73 0.94
N GLU A 68 -13.50 -5.53 1.65
CA GLU A 68 -14.87 -5.89 1.28
C GLU A 68 -15.81 -4.68 1.33
N ILE A 69 -15.64 -3.81 2.32
CA ILE A 69 -16.40 -2.54 2.41
C ILE A 69 -16.02 -1.63 1.24
N GLU A 70 -14.72 -1.43 0.97
CA GLU A 70 -14.25 -0.62 -0.15
C GLU A 70 -14.82 -1.12 -1.48
N PHE A 71 -14.82 -2.44 -1.67
CA PHE A 71 -15.38 -3.07 -2.85
C PHE A 71 -16.87 -2.75 -3.04
N GLN A 72 -17.67 -2.82 -1.98
CA GLN A 72 -19.09 -2.49 -2.03
C GLN A 72 -19.33 -1.01 -2.32
N ILE A 73 -18.51 -0.13 -1.76
CA ILE A 73 -18.56 1.32 -1.99
C ILE A 73 -18.29 1.65 -3.45
N ARG A 74 -17.26 1.04 -4.05
CA ARG A 74 -16.84 1.31 -5.43
C ARG A 74 -17.66 0.58 -6.50
N GLY A 75 -18.52 -0.35 -6.10
CA GLY A 75 -19.40 -1.10 -7.02
C GLY A 75 -18.65 -2.08 -7.94
N TYR A 76 -17.49 -2.58 -7.53
CA TYR A 76 -16.74 -3.54 -8.34
C TYR A 76 -17.41 -4.93 -8.31
N SER A 77 -17.41 -5.66 -9.43
CA SER A 77 -18.07 -6.96 -9.54
C SER A 77 -17.27 -8.15 -8.98
N ARG A 78 -15.99 -8.00 -8.72
CA ARG A 78 -15.13 -9.01 -8.09
C ARG A 78 -13.93 -8.39 -7.40
N TRP A 79 -13.74 -8.77 -6.15
CA TRP A 79 -12.56 -8.41 -5.40
C TRP A 79 -11.36 -9.31 -5.75
N LYS A 80 -10.27 -8.71 -6.22
CA LYS A 80 -9.01 -9.43 -6.43
C LYS A 80 -8.07 -9.09 -5.29
N TYR A 81 -7.73 -10.08 -4.47
CA TYR A 81 -6.72 -10.03 -3.41
C TYR A 81 -5.30 -9.79 -3.96
N CYS A 82 -5.10 -8.81 -4.81
CA CYS A 82 -3.85 -8.67 -5.54
C CYS A 82 -3.05 -7.44 -5.15
N GLN A 83 -3.63 -6.49 -4.42
CA GLN A 83 -2.92 -5.27 -4.05
C GLN A 83 -3.04 -5.02 -2.56
N PRO A 84 -1.96 -4.62 -1.89
CA PRO A 84 -2.03 -4.18 -0.52
C PRO A 84 -2.85 -2.89 -0.46
N MET A 85 -3.66 -2.73 0.59
CA MET A 85 -4.36 -1.48 0.88
C MET A 85 -3.38 -0.39 1.29
N ILE A 86 -2.29 -0.81 1.94
CA ILE A 86 -1.15 0.02 2.27
C ILE A 86 0.06 -0.71 1.74
N GLY A 87 0.75 -0.11 0.80
CA GLY A 87 1.96 -0.67 0.23
C GLY A 87 2.90 0.41 -0.24
N PHE A 88 4.19 0.21 -0.01
CA PHE A 88 5.23 1.14 -0.40
C PHE A 88 6.57 0.42 -0.64
N ASP A 89 7.48 1.13 -1.25
CA ASP A 89 8.87 0.68 -1.42
C ASP A 89 9.55 0.52 -0.05
N VAL A 90 10.30 -0.56 0.14
CA VAL A 90 10.97 -0.87 1.41
C VAL A 90 11.95 0.22 1.87
N ILE A 91 12.39 1.10 1.00
CA ILE A 91 13.22 2.26 1.35
C ILE A 91 12.59 3.11 2.46
N HIS A 92 11.25 3.14 2.54
CA HIS A 92 10.53 3.93 3.55
C HIS A 92 10.52 3.29 4.96
N VAL A 93 10.92 2.04 5.08
CA VAL A 93 11.04 1.34 6.39
C VAL A 93 12.48 1.04 6.76
N MET A 94 13.40 1.30 5.86
CA MET A 94 14.83 1.12 6.09
C MET A 94 15.44 2.45 6.57
N PRO A 95 16.49 2.41 7.42
CA PRO A 95 17.21 3.62 7.80
C PRO A 95 17.78 4.35 6.59
N ASP A 96 17.86 5.67 6.67
CA ASP A 96 18.57 6.49 5.68
C ASP A 96 19.97 5.94 5.41
N ASN A 97 20.37 6.00 4.14
CA ASN A 97 21.65 5.45 3.64
C ASN A 97 21.78 3.92 3.68
N THR A 98 20.72 3.18 3.99
CA THR A 98 20.74 1.72 3.87
C THR A 98 20.46 1.31 2.41
N ARG A 99 21.14 0.28 1.93
CA ARG A 99 20.92 -0.24 0.58
C ARG A 99 19.52 -0.85 0.46
N SER A 100 18.68 -0.27 -0.38
CA SER A 100 17.29 -0.71 -0.63
C SER A 100 17.11 -1.49 -1.94
N SER A 101 18.23 -1.77 -2.65
CA SER A 101 18.22 -2.55 -3.88
C SER A 101 19.42 -3.47 -3.95
N TRP A 102 19.27 -4.60 -4.62
CA TRP A 102 20.31 -5.65 -4.74
C TRP A 102 20.51 -6.03 -6.19
N ASP A 103 21.78 -6.02 -6.62
CA ASP A 103 22.15 -6.38 -7.99
C ASP A 103 22.66 -7.81 -8.03
N PHE A 104 22.10 -8.59 -8.95
CA PHE A 104 22.49 -9.97 -9.25
C PHE A 104 23.02 -10.04 -10.67
N SER A 105 24.02 -10.88 -10.91
CA SER A 105 24.59 -11.14 -12.23
C SER A 105 24.50 -12.62 -12.59
N ILE A 106 24.43 -12.90 -13.88
CA ILE A 106 24.62 -14.27 -14.38
C ILE A 106 26.03 -14.81 -14.12
N ASP A 107 26.99 -13.90 -13.89
CA ASP A 107 28.39 -14.22 -13.59
C ASP A 107 28.65 -14.39 -12.08
N ASP A 108 27.66 -14.19 -11.23
CA ASP A 108 27.80 -14.43 -9.79
C ASP A 108 28.11 -15.94 -9.56
N THR A 109 29.18 -16.22 -8.84
CA THR A 109 29.40 -17.57 -8.33
C THR A 109 28.34 -17.95 -7.32
N ASP A 110 28.13 -19.24 -7.05
CA ASP A 110 27.12 -19.65 -6.07
C ASP A 110 27.36 -19.05 -4.68
N ILE A 111 28.60 -18.89 -4.26
CA ILE A 111 29.00 -18.25 -2.99
C ILE A 111 28.54 -16.78 -2.98
N ILE A 112 28.83 -16.01 -4.03
CA ILE A 112 28.45 -14.59 -4.14
C ILE A 112 26.92 -14.47 -4.19
N PHE A 113 26.27 -15.35 -4.95
CA PHE A 113 24.80 -15.37 -5.04
C PHE A 113 24.15 -15.62 -3.67
N GLU A 114 24.62 -16.64 -2.93
CA GLU A 114 24.11 -16.96 -1.59
C GLU A 114 24.33 -15.83 -0.59
N GLU A 115 25.49 -15.16 -0.62
CA GLU A 115 25.74 -13.98 0.23
C GLU A 115 24.78 -12.84 -0.08
N LYS A 116 24.50 -12.57 -1.35
CA LYS A 116 23.52 -11.56 -1.75
C LYS A 116 22.11 -11.92 -1.26
N ILE A 117 21.69 -13.19 -1.39
CA ILE A 117 20.41 -13.66 -0.87
C ILE A 117 20.34 -13.50 0.66
N LYS A 118 21.40 -13.83 1.39
CA LYS A 118 21.46 -13.61 2.85
C LYS A 118 21.27 -12.14 3.21
N THR A 119 21.86 -11.21 2.46
CA THR A 119 21.68 -9.76 2.72
C THR A 119 20.24 -9.31 2.45
N VAL A 120 19.57 -9.84 1.41
CA VAL A 120 18.15 -9.59 1.15
C VAL A 120 17.29 -10.09 2.30
N LEU A 121 17.48 -11.35 2.72
CA LEU A 121 16.72 -11.96 3.82
C LEU A 121 16.96 -11.24 5.16
N ALA A 122 18.20 -10.79 5.41
CA ALA A 122 18.52 -9.99 6.59
C ALA A 122 17.77 -8.65 6.59
N ALA A 123 17.70 -7.97 5.45
CA ALA A 123 16.93 -6.72 5.33
C ALA A 123 15.42 -6.96 5.57
N ILE A 124 14.87 -8.05 5.04
CA ILE A 124 13.47 -8.43 5.28
C ILE A 124 13.24 -8.65 6.78
N SER A 125 14.08 -9.43 7.42
CA SER A 125 13.93 -9.75 8.85
C SER A 125 14.13 -8.54 9.75
N SER A 126 15.07 -7.65 9.42
CA SER A 126 15.41 -6.51 10.29
C SER A 126 14.47 -5.32 10.12
N TYR A 127 13.84 -5.13 8.95
CA TYR A 127 13.09 -3.91 8.66
C TYR A 127 11.64 -4.19 8.23
N ILE A 128 11.43 -5.16 7.33
CA ILE A 128 10.10 -5.44 6.78
C ILE A 128 9.24 -6.16 7.82
N PHE A 129 9.74 -7.21 8.45
CA PHE A 129 8.96 -7.97 9.43
C PHE A 129 8.52 -7.12 10.63
N PRO A 130 9.39 -6.34 11.29
CA PRO A 130 8.97 -5.46 12.39
C PRO A 130 7.91 -4.44 11.96
N TYR A 131 8.01 -3.89 10.75
CA TYR A 131 6.99 -2.99 10.21
C TYR A 131 5.65 -3.72 10.01
N LEU A 132 5.67 -4.87 9.35
CA LEU A 132 4.47 -5.66 9.09
C LEU A 132 3.80 -6.12 10.38
N GLU A 133 4.58 -6.57 11.36
CA GLU A 133 4.06 -7.04 12.65
C GLU A 133 3.46 -5.90 13.46
N ARG A 134 4.15 -4.77 13.56
CA ARG A 134 3.64 -3.58 14.26
C ARG A 134 2.30 -3.12 13.68
N ASN A 135 2.16 -3.11 12.36
CA ASN A 135 0.96 -2.60 11.70
C ASN A 135 -0.09 -3.70 11.38
N SER A 136 0.08 -4.90 11.92
CA SER A 136 -0.90 -5.99 11.78
C SER A 136 -2.01 -5.96 12.84
N THR A 137 -2.27 -4.79 13.46
CA THR A 137 -3.46 -4.51 14.26
C THR A 137 -4.17 -3.29 13.73
N TYR A 138 -5.50 -3.22 13.86
CA TYR A 138 -6.26 -2.06 13.39
C TYR A 138 -5.85 -0.77 14.08
N GLU A 139 -5.59 -0.83 15.37
CA GLU A 139 -5.20 0.33 16.20
C GLU A 139 -3.88 0.93 15.71
N ASN A 140 -2.88 0.10 15.53
CA ASN A 140 -1.58 0.54 15.03
C ASN A 140 -1.67 1.02 13.57
N LEU A 141 -2.48 0.33 12.74
CA LEU A 141 -2.73 0.77 11.38
C LEU A 141 -3.34 2.18 11.35
N ILE A 142 -4.41 2.40 12.11
CA ILE A 142 -5.09 3.70 12.16
C ILE A 142 -4.14 4.79 12.68
N TYR A 143 -3.37 4.49 13.73
CA TYR A 143 -2.37 5.40 14.24
C TYR A 143 -1.31 5.76 13.19
N GLU A 144 -0.77 4.78 12.48
CA GLU A 144 0.22 4.99 11.41
C GLU A 144 -0.37 5.83 10.28
N LEU A 145 -1.59 5.55 9.85
CA LEU A 145 -2.27 6.29 8.79
C LEU A 145 -2.63 7.73 9.17
N ASP A 146 -3.02 7.98 10.42
CA ASP A 146 -3.38 9.32 10.88
C ASP A 146 -2.13 10.19 11.16
N THR A 147 -1.04 9.59 11.62
CA THR A 147 0.20 10.32 11.94
C THR A 147 1.11 10.52 10.74
N ASN A 148 1.26 9.49 9.92
CA ASN A 148 2.16 9.49 8.77
C ASN A 148 1.44 9.73 7.46
N PHE A 149 0.36 10.43 7.42
CA PHE A 149 -0.49 10.82 6.27
C PHE A 149 0.13 10.49 4.89
N PHE A 150 0.47 9.22 4.70
CA PHE A 150 1.13 8.74 3.50
C PHE A 150 0.09 8.63 2.39
N TRP A 151 0.18 9.48 1.37
CA TRP A 151 -0.42 9.32 0.06
C TRP A 151 -1.95 9.38 -0.07
N GLY A 152 -2.69 9.94 0.87
CA GLY A 152 -4.16 10.00 0.78
C GLY A 152 -4.89 8.67 1.01
N VAL A 153 -4.18 7.54 1.06
CA VAL A 153 -4.78 6.21 1.24
C VAL A 153 -5.44 6.06 2.61
N GLY A 154 -4.81 6.60 3.66
CA GLY A 154 -5.37 6.58 5.02
C GLY A 154 -6.71 7.25 5.13
N SER A 155 -6.93 8.31 4.35
CA SER A 155 -8.18 9.06 4.36
C SER A 155 -9.41 8.22 4.01
N ASN A 156 -9.25 7.20 3.16
CA ASN A 156 -10.34 6.28 2.79
C ASN A 156 -10.51 5.13 3.78
N LEU A 157 -9.39 4.59 4.29
CA LEU A 157 -9.42 3.40 5.14
C LEU A 157 -9.98 3.68 6.53
N ILE A 158 -9.66 4.83 7.11
CA ILE A 158 -10.06 5.17 8.48
C ILE A 158 -11.58 5.31 8.63
N PRO A 159 -12.33 6.02 7.76
CA PRO A 159 -13.79 6.04 7.82
C PRO A 159 -14.43 4.65 7.69
N MET A 160 -13.89 3.78 6.81
CA MET A 160 -14.38 2.41 6.64
C MET A 160 -14.14 1.57 7.90
N TYR A 161 -12.99 1.73 8.56
CA TYR A 161 -12.72 1.10 9.84
C TYR A 161 -13.72 1.52 10.93
N TYR A 162 -13.99 2.84 11.10
CA TYR A 162 -14.96 3.31 12.08
C TYR A 162 -16.36 2.80 11.77
N TYR A 163 -16.76 2.77 10.50
CA TYR A 163 -18.02 2.18 10.08
C TYR A 163 -18.11 0.69 10.46
N MET A 164 -17.08 -0.09 10.18
CA MET A 164 -16.99 -1.51 10.55
C MET A 164 -17.13 -1.74 12.06
N LYS A 165 -16.63 -0.79 12.88
CA LYS A 165 -16.80 -0.80 14.33
C LYS A 165 -18.17 -0.28 14.80
N GLY A 166 -19.08 0.04 13.90
CA GLY A 166 -20.40 0.58 14.21
C GLY A 166 -20.42 2.06 14.61
N ASN A 167 -19.30 2.76 14.49
CA ASN A 167 -19.14 4.17 14.88
C ASN A 167 -19.21 5.10 13.67
N LYS A 168 -20.43 5.35 13.18
CA LYS A 168 -20.68 6.23 12.02
C LYS A 168 -20.30 7.68 12.30
N GLU A 169 -20.50 8.16 13.51
CA GLU A 169 -20.20 9.56 13.88
C GLU A 169 -18.69 9.82 13.77
N GLU A 170 -17.86 8.90 14.29
CA GLU A 170 -16.43 9.02 14.19
C GLU A 170 -15.94 8.94 12.75
N ALA A 171 -16.57 8.12 11.91
CA ALA A 171 -16.26 8.06 10.49
C ALA A 171 -16.47 9.43 9.81
N PHE A 172 -17.58 10.10 10.08
CA PHE A 172 -17.85 11.44 9.52
C PHE A 172 -16.93 12.51 10.09
N ARG A 173 -16.68 12.50 11.41
CA ARG A 173 -15.71 13.41 12.04
C ARG A 173 -14.33 13.31 11.42
N TYR A 174 -13.88 12.09 11.14
CA TYR A 174 -12.61 11.88 10.47
C TYR A 174 -12.62 12.39 9.02
N ILE A 175 -13.72 12.20 8.29
CA ILE A 175 -13.88 12.74 6.92
C ILE A 175 -13.70 14.26 6.92
N GLU A 176 -14.37 14.97 7.81
CA GLU A 176 -14.26 16.43 7.93
C GLU A 176 -12.82 16.86 8.25
N LYS A 177 -12.17 16.19 9.21
CA LYS A 177 -10.76 16.40 9.55
C LYS A 177 -9.84 16.18 8.35
N ALA A 178 -10.06 15.13 7.56
CA ALA A 178 -9.26 14.81 6.38
C ALA A 178 -9.44 15.85 5.27
N ILE A 179 -10.67 16.30 5.01
CA ILE A 179 -10.96 17.38 4.05
C ILE A 179 -10.24 18.65 4.45
N SER A 180 -10.40 19.09 5.71
CA SER A 180 -9.74 20.31 6.22
C SER A 180 -8.20 20.24 6.10
N ARG A 181 -7.61 19.08 6.40
CA ARG A 181 -6.16 18.85 6.22
C ARG A 181 -5.71 18.91 4.75
N MET A 182 -6.54 18.47 3.82
CA MET A 182 -6.23 18.55 2.39
C MET A 182 -6.35 19.98 1.90
N GLU A 183 -7.42 20.66 2.26
CA GLU A 183 -7.67 22.06 1.91
C GLU A 183 -6.54 22.99 2.41
N SER A 184 -6.05 22.78 3.63
CA SER A 184 -4.98 23.61 4.20
C SER A 184 -3.63 23.50 3.47
N LYS A 185 -3.47 22.52 2.59
CA LYS A 185 -2.26 22.32 1.77
C LYS A 185 -2.38 22.89 0.36
N ILE A 186 -3.56 23.36 -0.03
CA ILE A 186 -3.85 23.89 -1.36
C ILE A 186 -3.71 25.41 -1.31
N PRO A 187 -3.02 26.03 -2.29
CA PRO A 187 -3.00 27.49 -2.41
C PRO A 187 -4.42 28.08 -2.46
N GLU A 188 -4.65 29.19 -1.77
CA GLU A 188 -5.99 29.78 -1.59
C GLU A 188 -6.68 30.10 -2.93
N GLU A 189 -5.93 30.61 -3.89
CA GLU A 189 -6.43 30.92 -5.24
C GLU A 189 -6.93 29.66 -5.96
N GLU A 190 -6.13 28.59 -5.94
CA GLU A 190 -6.47 27.31 -6.58
C GLU A 190 -7.64 26.61 -5.87
N LEU A 191 -7.69 26.68 -4.54
CA LEU A 191 -8.82 26.18 -3.76
C LEU A 191 -10.11 26.98 -4.06
N GLY A 192 -9.99 28.29 -4.22
CA GLY A 192 -11.11 29.17 -4.59
C GLY A 192 -11.68 28.81 -5.97
N GLU A 193 -10.83 28.55 -6.97
CA GLU A 193 -11.24 28.08 -8.29
C GLU A 193 -11.87 26.69 -8.21
N TYR A 194 -11.25 25.78 -7.48
CA TYR A 194 -11.76 24.43 -7.26
C TYR A 194 -13.17 24.43 -6.68
N ASN A 195 -13.39 25.19 -5.63
CA ASN A 195 -14.69 25.26 -4.95
C ASN A 195 -15.81 25.80 -5.85
N LYS A 196 -15.47 26.75 -6.75
CA LYS A 196 -16.45 27.32 -7.70
C LYS A 196 -16.79 26.40 -8.86
N THR A 197 -15.82 25.65 -9.35
CA THR A 197 -15.93 24.97 -10.66
C THR A 197 -16.08 23.45 -10.54
N TYR A 198 -15.36 22.82 -9.61
CA TYR A 198 -15.19 21.36 -9.60
C TYR A 198 -15.85 20.68 -8.40
N ARG A 199 -15.94 21.33 -7.24
CA ARG A 199 -16.49 20.74 -6.01
C ARG A 199 -17.96 20.32 -6.13
N THR A 200 -18.72 21.03 -6.92
CA THR A 200 -20.15 20.74 -7.15
C THR A 200 -20.40 19.73 -8.26
N ASN A 201 -19.36 19.37 -9.02
CA ASN A 201 -19.44 18.42 -10.12
C ASN A 201 -18.35 17.34 -9.99
N LEU A 202 -18.56 16.45 -9.02
CA LEU A 202 -17.62 15.34 -8.73
C LEU A 202 -17.74 14.17 -9.72
N GLY A 203 -18.62 14.25 -10.73
CA GLY A 203 -18.83 13.18 -11.71
C GLY A 203 -17.66 12.99 -12.72
N ASN A 204 -16.70 13.90 -12.75
CA ASN A 204 -15.50 13.76 -13.55
C ASN A 204 -14.34 13.28 -12.68
N ASP A 205 -13.82 12.09 -12.93
CA ASP A 205 -12.70 11.48 -12.19
C ASP A 205 -11.36 12.26 -12.33
N ILE A 206 -11.30 13.29 -13.18
CA ILE A 206 -10.09 14.04 -13.47
C ILE A 206 -10.28 15.50 -13.07
N CYS A 207 -9.60 15.91 -12.00
CA CYS A 207 -9.44 17.32 -11.66
C CYS A 207 -8.20 17.87 -12.39
N PRO A 208 -8.32 18.95 -13.21
CA PRO A 208 -7.17 19.53 -13.92
C PRO A 208 -6.22 20.27 -12.95
N LEU A 209 -6.71 20.77 -11.83
CA LEU A 209 -5.92 21.48 -10.81
C LEU A 209 -5.07 20.49 -10.01
N LEU A 210 -3.76 20.54 -10.20
CA LEU A 210 -2.83 19.52 -9.67
C LEU A 210 -2.89 19.38 -8.14
N ASN A 211 -2.91 20.51 -7.43
CA ASN A 211 -2.93 20.52 -5.97
C ASN A 211 -4.28 20.06 -5.41
N CYS A 212 -5.36 20.17 -6.17
CA CYS A 212 -6.71 19.77 -5.77
C CYS A 212 -7.04 18.30 -6.08
N ARG A 213 -6.21 17.58 -6.82
CA ARG A 213 -6.51 16.18 -7.25
C ARG A 213 -6.80 15.24 -6.09
N ASN A 214 -5.99 15.29 -5.05
CA ASN A 214 -6.19 14.42 -3.89
C ASN A 214 -7.50 14.73 -3.17
N LEU A 215 -7.81 16.00 -2.99
CA LEU A 215 -9.08 16.45 -2.42
C LEU A 215 -10.25 15.99 -3.28
N HIS A 216 -10.17 16.15 -4.60
CA HIS A 216 -11.22 15.75 -5.54
C HIS A 216 -11.50 14.25 -5.47
N CYS A 217 -10.46 13.41 -5.58
CA CYS A 217 -10.60 11.96 -5.45
C CYS A 217 -11.18 11.55 -4.08
N TYR A 218 -10.80 12.25 -3.02
CA TYR A 218 -11.32 11.99 -1.69
C TYR A 218 -12.80 12.36 -1.57
N LEU A 219 -13.23 13.48 -2.12
CA LEU A 219 -14.64 13.88 -2.13
C LEU A 219 -15.51 12.91 -2.94
N ILE A 220 -15.01 12.39 -4.05
CA ILE A 220 -15.70 11.30 -4.80
C ILE A 220 -15.91 10.08 -3.88
N PHE A 221 -14.86 9.66 -3.17
CA PHE A 221 -14.99 8.57 -2.20
C PHE A 221 -16.04 8.89 -1.12
N VAL A 222 -16.04 10.12 -0.58
CA VAL A 222 -17.01 10.52 0.46
C VAL A 222 -18.45 10.41 -0.03
N GLU A 223 -18.74 10.85 -1.25
CA GLU A 223 -20.10 10.72 -1.82
C GLU A 223 -20.48 9.24 -2.06
N GLN A 224 -19.56 8.43 -2.54
CA GLN A 224 -19.78 6.99 -2.68
C GLN A 224 -20.02 6.31 -1.31
N PHE A 225 -19.26 6.72 -0.28
CA PHE A 225 -19.40 6.20 1.08
C PHE A 225 -20.76 6.59 1.70
N LYS A 226 -21.20 7.85 1.53
CA LYS A 226 -22.52 8.30 1.95
C LYS A 226 -23.65 7.52 1.25
N ALA A 227 -23.54 7.33 -0.06
CA ALA A 227 -24.50 6.54 -0.82
C ALA A 227 -24.58 5.09 -0.32
N PHE A 228 -23.42 4.47 -0.04
CA PHE A 228 -23.35 3.14 0.55
C PHE A 228 -24.04 3.08 1.92
N LEU A 229 -23.81 4.06 2.80
CA LEU A 229 -24.46 4.10 4.13
C LEU A 229 -25.97 4.24 4.06
N ASN A 230 -26.48 4.95 3.06
CA ASN A 230 -27.93 5.14 2.85
C ASN A 230 -28.61 3.91 2.21
N SER A 231 -27.84 2.99 1.65
CA SER A 231 -28.34 1.76 1.03
C SER A 231 -28.42 0.57 2.00
N LYS A 232 -27.95 0.73 3.23
CA LYS A 232 -27.93 -0.28 4.31
C LYS A 232 -28.93 0.03 5.40
#